data_acfd0257717f7476a74b2af73389dca2
#
_entry.id   acfd0257717f7476a74b2af73389dca2
#
_cell.length_a   1.000
_cell.length_b   1.000
_cell.length_c   1.000
_cell.angle_alpha   90.00
_cell.angle_beta   90.00
_cell.angle_gamma   90.00
#
_symmetry.space_group_name_H-M   'P 1'
#
loop_
_entity.id
_entity.type
_entity.pdbx_description
1 polymer ?
#
loop_
_entity_poly.entity_id
_entity_poly.type
_entity_poly.pdbx_seq_one_letter_code
_entity_poly.pdbx_strand_id
1 'polypeptide(L)'
;YAKGASVLRQLIAHIGDDTFIRGVRNYLRDKAFGNGELADFIGAMEAAAGRSLEHWADVWLRTAGVDVLSVEDDAVLRRTPPRDAPVDRPHTLDLGRVEFDGTVRTELVQLAGDTAEIPEALRGGAITLPNATDLTWATLELPAPQVDLVPEVLPHIADAQVRAVLW
;
A
#
# COMPACT_ATOMS: atom_id res chain seq x y z
N TYR A 1 -15.60 -2.84 -1.93
CA TYR A 1 -15.30 -2.26 -0.61
C TYR A 1 -13.81 -2.39 -0.24
N ALA A 2 -13.19 -3.58 -0.42
CA ALA A 2 -11.78 -3.80 -0.07
C ALA A 2 -10.84 -2.83 -0.78
N LYS A 3 -10.95 -2.71 -2.13
CA LYS A 3 -10.18 -1.72 -2.89
C LYS A 3 -10.39 -0.30 -2.35
N GLY A 4 -11.64 0.08 -2.05
CA GLY A 4 -11.95 1.42 -1.53
C GLY A 4 -11.25 1.72 -0.21
N ALA A 5 -11.22 0.75 0.72
CA ALA A 5 -10.52 0.90 1.99
C ALA A 5 -9.00 1.05 1.80
N SER A 6 -8.38 0.21 0.94
CA SER A 6 -6.94 0.31 0.65
C SER A 6 -6.59 1.62 -0.05
N VAL A 7 -7.44 2.11 -0.99
CA VAL A 7 -7.23 3.39 -1.65
C VAL A 7 -7.30 4.55 -0.66
N LEU A 8 -8.22 4.53 0.31
CA LEU A 8 -8.24 5.55 1.36
C LEU A 8 -6.98 5.51 2.23
N ARG A 9 -6.47 4.32 2.58
CA ARG A 9 -5.18 4.18 3.27
C ARG A 9 -4.03 4.76 2.45
N GLN A 10 -4.01 4.51 1.12
CA GLN A 10 -3.03 5.12 0.21
C GLN A 10 -3.15 6.66 0.17
N LEU A 11 -4.36 7.20 0.20
CA LEU A 11 -4.56 8.65 0.28
C LEU A 11 -4.00 9.21 1.59
N ILE A 12 -4.30 8.56 2.71
CA ILE A 12 -3.77 8.95 4.03
C ILE A 12 -2.24 8.93 4.02
N ALA A 13 -1.63 7.85 3.54
CA ALA A 13 -0.18 7.73 3.43
C ALA A 13 0.44 8.81 2.51
N HIS A 14 -0.30 9.22 1.48
CA HIS A 14 0.14 10.22 0.51
C HIS A 14 0.08 11.66 1.04
N ILE A 15 -0.96 12.02 1.81
CA ILE A 15 -1.17 13.40 2.28
C ILE A 15 -0.93 13.60 3.78
N GLY A 16 -0.80 12.52 4.53
CA GLY A 16 -0.61 12.51 5.98
C GLY A 16 -1.94 12.54 6.77
N ASP A 17 -1.93 11.93 7.95
CA ASP A 17 -3.11 11.76 8.81
C ASP A 17 -3.80 13.08 9.16
N ASP A 18 -3.04 14.08 9.64
CA ASP A 18 -3.59 15.37 10.05
C ASP A 18 -4.26 16.10 8.89
N THR A 19 -3.66 16.01 7.70
CA THR A 19 -4.21 16.61 6.47
C THR A 19 -5.48 15.92 6.06
N PHE A 20 -5.48 14.58 6.08
CA PHE A 20 -6.67 13.78 5.77
C PHE A 20 -7.83 14.10 6.73
N ILE A 21 -7.58 14.10 8.04
CA ILE A 21 -8.60 14.41 9.06
C ILE A 21 -9.16 15.82 8.85
N ARG A 22 -8.30 16.80 8.53
CA ARG A 22 -8.70 18.17 8.23
C ARG A 22 -9.59 18.22 6.98
N GLY A 23 -9.23 17.51 5.92
CA GLY A 23 -10.00 17.39 4.69
C GLY A 23 -11.38 16.74 4.93
N VAL A 24 -11.43 15.63 5.69
CA VAL A 24 -12.69 14.96 6.03
C VAL A 24 -13.61 15.88 6.83
N ARG A 25 -13.10 16.62 7.82
CA ARG A 25 -13.89 17.58 8.58
C ARG A 25 -14.50 18.68 7.69
N ASN A 26 -13.72 19.21 6.77
CA ASN A 26 -14.20 20.21 5.83
C ASN A 26 -15.29 19.63 4.92
N TYR A 27 -15.05 18.47 4.32
CA TYR A 27 -16.02 17.77 3.48
C TYR A 27 -17.35 17.53 4.20
N LEU A 28 -17.32 16.97 5.41
CA LEU A 28 -18.53 16.67 6.18
C LEU A 28 -19.29 17.93 6.59
N ARG A 29 -18.58 19.02 6.91
CA ARG A 29 -19.21 20.31 7.23
C ARG A 29 -19.88 20.92 6.00
N ASP A 30 -19.20 20.94 4.86
CA ASP A 30 -19.65 21.63 3.66
C ASP A 30 -20.77 20.85 2.95
N LYS A 31 -20.85 19.53 3.14
CA LYS A 31 -21.90 18.65 2.62
C LYS A 31 -22.92 18.20 3.67
N ALA A 32 -22.94 18.85 4.85
CA ALA A 32 -23.88 18.51 5.91
C ALA A 32 -25.34 18.57 5.39
N PHE A 33 -26.09 17.51 5.66
CA PHE A 33 -27.49 17.33 5.24
C PHE A 33 -27.74 17.31 3.73
N GLY A 34 -26.67 17.22 2.92
CA GLY A 34 -26.70 17.13 1.46
C GLY A 34 -26.06 15.84 0.95
N ASN A 35 -26.00 15.74 -0.37
CA ASN A 35 -25.27 14.66 -1.05
C ASN A 35 -23.86 15.17 -1.43
N GLY A 36 -22.88 14.28 -1.34
CA GLY A 36 -21.53 14.53 -1.79
C GLY A 36 -21.15 13.60 -2.94
N GLU A 37 -20.39 14.11 -3.89
CA GLU A 37 -19.79 13.35 -4.98
C GLU A 37 -18.29 13.14 -4.73
N LEU A 38 -17.67 12.23 -5.49
CA LEU A 38 -16.22 11.99 -5.41
C LEU A 38 -15.40 13.28 -5.62
N ALA A 39 -15.83 14.12 -6.56
CA ALA A 39 -15.16 15.39 -6.84
C ALA A 39 -15.15 16.32 -5.61
N ASP A 40 -16.26 16.38 -4.87
CA ASP A 40 -16.33 17.15 -3.63
C ASP A 40 -15.35 16.66 -2.57
N PHE A 41 -15.26 15.34 -2.43
CA PHE A 41 -14.32 14.72 -1.50
C PHE A 41 -12.88 15.03 -1.87
N ILE A 42 -12.50 14.81 -3.15
CA ILE A 42 -11.13 15.09 -3.62
C ILE A 42 -10.82 16.58 -3.48
N GLY A 43 -11.72 17.48 -3.85
CA GLY A 43 -11.53 18.94 -3.67
C GLY A 43 -11.29 19.35 -2.22
N ALA A 44 -11.98 18.73 -1.27
CA ALA A 44 -11.76 18.98 0.16
C ALA A 44 -10.36 18.46 0.63
N MET A 45 -9.89 17.33 0.08
CA MET A 45 -8.54 16.82 0.36
C MET A 45 -7.46 17.71 -0.27
N GLU A 46 -7.65 18.18 -1.51
CA GLU A 46 -6.75 19.14 -2.18
C GLU A 46 -6.64 20.44 -1.40
N ALA A 47 -7.76 21.02 -0.97
CA ALA A 47 -7.78 22.23 -0.16
C ALA A 47 -7.04 22.05 1.17
N ALA A 48 -7.17 20.87 1.81
CA ALA A 48 -6.45 20.56 3.03
C ALA A 48 -4.95 20.29 2.78
N ALA A 49 -4.59 19.66 1.66
CA ALA A 49 -3.22 19.32 1.31
C ALA A 49 -2.43 20.50 0.72
N GLY A 50 -3.11 21.54 0.23
CA GLY A 50 -2.50 22.68 -0.45
C GLY A 50 -1.89 22.33 -1.81
N ARG A 51 -2.30 21.20 -2.43
CA ARG A 51 -1.81 20.72 -3.73
C ARG A 51 -2.88 19.90 -4.45
N SER A 52 -2.76 19.80 -5.78
CA SER A 52 -3.65 18.95 -6.57
C SER A 52 -3.45 17.46 -6.23
N LEU A 53 -4.56 16.73 -6.21
CA LEU A 53 -4.66 15.28 -6.10
C LEU A 53 -5.30 14.66 -7.36
N GLU A 54 -5.50 15.45 -8.42
CA GLU A 54 -6.18 14.99 -9.64
C GLU A 54 -5.49 13.76 -10.24
N HIS A 55 -4.18 13.85 -10.46
CA HIS A 55 -3.41 12.70 -10.98
C HIS A 55 -3.51 11.48 -10.06
N TRP A 56 -3.39 11.68 -8.75
CA TRP A 56 -3.55 10.60 -7.77
C TRP A 56 -4.94 9.96 -7.86
N ALA A 57 -6.00 10.77 -7.94
CA ALA A 57 -7.37 10.30 -8.07
C ALA A 57 -7.60 9.56 -9.39
N ASP A 58 -7.01 10.02 -10.48
CA ASP A 58 -7.11 9.37 -11.78
C ASP A 58 -6.52 7.96 -11.73
N VAL A 59 -5.29 7.80 -11.27
CA VAL A 59 -4.61 6.49 -11.28
C VAL A 59 -5.19 5.51 -10.26
N TRP A 60 -5.70 5.98 -9.11
CA TRP A 60 -6.21 5.12 -8.06
C TRP A 60 -7.72 4.83 -8.16
N LEU A 61 -8.53 5.81 -8.56
CA LEU A 61 -9.98 5.74 -8.48
C LEU A 61 -10.66 5.51 -9.84
N ARG A 62 -10.04 5.96 -10.94
CA ARG A 62 -10.64 5.90 -12.28
C ARG A 62 -10.05 4.82 -13.18
N THR A 63 -9.12 4.01 -12.67
CA THR A 63 -8.51 2.92 -13.43
C THR A 63 -8.88 1.55 -12.87
N ALA A 64 -8.90 0.56 -13.77
CA ALA A 64 -9.09 -0.84 -13.42
C ALA A 64 -7.75 -1.55 -13.19
N GLY A 65 -7.82 -2.81 -12.75
CA GLY A 65 -6.67 -3.69 -12.59
C GLY A 65 -6.00 -3.59 -11.23
N VAL A 66 -5.09 -4.52 -10.99
CA VAL A 66 -4.31 -4.68 -9.77
C VAL A 66 -2.84 -4.81 -10.16
N ASP A 67 -1.98 -4.05 -9.52
CA ASP A 67 -0.54 -4.18 -9.70
C ASP A 67 -0.03 -5.42 -8.95
N VAL A 68 1.03 -6.03 -9.45
CA VAL A 68 1.75 -7.09 -8.77
C VAL A 68 3.00 -6.52 -8.14
N LEU A 69 3.20 -6.79 -6.85
CA LEU A 69 4.41 -6.46 -6.12
C LEU A 69 5.23 -7.72 -5.89
N SER A 70 6.48 -7.70 -6.29
CA SER A 70 7.42 -8.80 -6.14
C SER A 70 8.76 -8.34 -5.58
N VAL A 71 9.54 -9.29 -5.05
CA VAL A 71 10.90 -9.05 -4.55
C VAL A 71 11.88 -9.77 -5.45
N GLU A 72 12.91 -9.05 -5.90
CA GLU A 72 13.99 -9.60 -6.73
C GLU A 72 15.31 -9.59 -5.94
N ASP A 73 15.95 -10.76 -5.87
CA ASP A 73 17.27 -10.97 -5.24
C ASP A 73 17.41 -10.36 -3.83
N ASP A 74 16.28 -10.30 -3.08
CA ASP A 74 16.19 -9.72 -1.74
C ASP A 74 16.68 -8.25 -1.65
N ALA A 75 16.75 -7.57 -2.78
CA ALA A 75 17.32 -6.23 -2.90
C ALA A 75 16.41 -5.23 -3.59
N VAL A 76 15.49 -5.67 -4.44
CA VAL A 76 14.64 -4.81 -5.25
C VAL A 76 13.17 -5.17 -5.07
N LEU A 77 12.39 -4.19 -4.67
CA LEU A 77 10.92 -4.24 -4.73
C LEU A 77 10.50 -3.83 -6.14
N ARG A 78 9.75 -4.67 -6.82
CA ARG A 78 9.23 -4.43 -8.18
C ARG A 78 7.71 -4.33 -8.18
N ARG A 79 7.22 -3.38 -8.98
CA ARG A 79 5.82 -3.25 -9.37
C ARG A 79 5.65 -3.66 -10.83
N THR A 80 4.73 -4.53 -11.10
CA THR A 80 4.30 -4.90 -12.46
C THR A 80 2.86 -4.46 -12.65
N PRO A 81 2.59 -3.49 -13.55
CA PRO A 81 1.23 -3.03 -13.83
C PRO A 81 0.42 -4.11 -14.56
N PRO A 82 -0.93 -4.05 -14.47
CA PRO A 82 -1.79 -4.98 -15.21
C PRO A 82 -1.64 -4.79 -16.72
N ARG A 83 -1.56 -5.89 -17.45
CA ARG A 83 -1.29 -5.89 -18.92
C ARG A 83 -2.37 -5.13 -19.72
N ASP A 84 -3.63 -5.30 -19.33
CA ASP A 84 -4.78 -4.75 -20.08
C ASP A 84 -5.07 -3.28 -19.75
N ALA A 85 -4.52 -2.77 -18.67
CA ALA A 85 -4.69 -1.39 -18.23
C ALA A 85 -3.43 -0.89 -17.49
N PRO A 86 -2.29 -0.75 -18.20
CA PRO A 86 -1.06 -0.31 -17.58
C PRO A 86 -1.22 1.13 -17.09
N VAL A 87 -1.02 1.33 -15.80
CA VAL A 87 -1.11 2.63 -15.14
C VAL A 87 0.06 2.76 -14.18
N ASP A 88 0.65 3.92 -14.13
CA ASP A 88 1.72 4.23 -13.20
C ASP A 88 1.13 4.68 -11.85
N ARG A 89 0.83 3.69 -10.98
CA ARG A 89 0.33 3.93 -9.61
C ARG A 89 1.48 4.01 -8.64
N PRO A 90 1.67 5.14 -7.96
CA PRO A 90 2.60 5.20 -6.84
C PRO A 90 2.02 4.44 -5.65
N HIS A 91 2.80 3.53 -5.07
CA HIS A 91 2.42 2.83 -3.85
C HIS A 91 3.20 3.35 -2.65
N THR A 92 2.52 3.50 -1.54
CA THR A 92 3.13 3.60 -0.21
C THR A 92 2.77 2.32 0.54
N LEU A 93 3.75 1.59 1.02
CA LEU A 93 3.52 0.28 1.64
C LEU A 93 4.50 0.01 2.78
N ASP A 94 4.10 -0.82 3.71
CA ASP A 94 5.00 -1.36 4.72
C ASP A 94 5.69 -2.60 4.15
N LEU A 95 6.98 -2.47 3.88
CA LEU A 95 7.81 -3.60 3.53
C LEU A 95 8.27 -4.29 4.82
N GLY A 96 8.02 -5.60 4.93
CA GLY A 96 8.31 -6.41 6.11
C GLY A 96 9.49 -7.34 5.89
N ARG A 97 10.36 -7.45 6.89
CA ARG A 97 11.30 -8.56 7.06
C ARG A 97 10.77 -9.48 8.13
N VAL A 98 10.56 -10.74 7.78
CA VAL A 98 10.11 -11.80 8.70
C VAL A 98 11.28 -12.72 8.98
N GLU A 99 11.61 -12.94 10.26
CA GLU A 99 12.66 -13.84 10.72
C GLU A 99 12.11 -15.26 10.91
N PHE A 100 13.01 -16.24 11.02
CA PHE A 100 12.63 -17.64 11.26
C PHE A 100 11.90 -17.87 12.58
N ASP A 101 12.12 -17.02 13.58
CA ASP A 101 11.43 -17.07 14.87
C ASP A 101 10.07 -16.36 14.87
N GLY A 102 9.62 -15.83 13.71
CA GLY A 102 8.39 -15.07 13.55
C GLY A 102 8.47 -13.60 13.93
N THR A 103 9.65 -13.10 14.30
CA THR A 103 9.87 -11.66 14.52
C THR A 103 9.67 -10.91 13.20
N VAL A 104 8.91 -9.83 13.23
CA VAL A 104 8.63 -8.99 12.06
C VAL A 104 9.16 -7.58 12.29
N ARG A 105 9.88 -7.05 11.31
CA ARG A 105 10.28 -5.63 11.24
C ARG A 105 9.68 -5.02 9.99
N THR A 106 9.13 -3.83 10.09
CA THR A 106 8.54 -3.13 8.95
C THR A 106 9.12 -1.73 8.79
N GLU A 107 9.26 -1.29 7.56
CA GLU A 107 9.58 0.09 7.21
C GLU A 107 8.63 0.56 6.10
N LEU A 108 8.21 1.83 6.19
CA LEU A 108 7.38 2.45 5.16
C LEU A 108 8.23 2.77 3.95
N VAL A 109 7.87 2.21 2.79
CA VAL A 109 8.56 2.40 1.51
C VAL A 109 7.63 3.08 0.52
N GLN A 110 8.17 4.03 -0.23
CA GLN A 110 7.48 4.65 -1.37
C GLN A 110 8.00 4.05 -2.68
N LEU A 111 7.11 3.50 -3.47
CA LEU A 111 7.37 2.96 -4.80
C LEU A 111 6.68 3.86 -5.82
N ALA A 112 7.40 4.89 -6.26
CA ALA A 112 6.87 5.89 -7.19
C ALA A 112 6.98 5.48 -8.67
N GLY A 113 7.82 4.50 -8.99
CA GLY A 113 8.01 3.93 -10.32
C GLY A 113 7.84 2.41 -10.31
N ASP A 114 8.49 1.73 -11.24
CA ASP A 114 8.39 0.26 -11.35
C ASP A 114 9.30 -0.47 -10.35
N THR A 115 10.29 0.20 -9.78
CA THR A 115 11.22 -0.40 -8.82
C THR A 115 11.58 0.54 -7.69
N ALA A 116 11.86 -0.02 -6.51
CA ALA A 116 12.51 0.66 -5.40
C ALA A 116 13.55 -0.28 -4.78
N GLU A 117 14.60 0.30 -4.23
CA GLU A 117 15.60 -0.45 -3.47
C GLU A 117 15.03 -0.86 -2.11
N ILE A 118 15.23 -2.11 -1.72
CA ILE A 118 14.86 -2.61 -0.39
C ILE A 118 15.90 -2.11 0.62
N PRO A 119 15.49 -1.44 1.70
CA PRO A 119 16.39 -1.02 2.77
C PRO A 119 17.24 -2.17 3.29
N GLU A 120 18.52 -1.93 3.53
CA GLU A 120 19.47 -2.99 3.98
C GLU A 120 18.99 -3.66 5.27
N ALA A 121 18.36 -2.91 6.17
CA ALA A 121 17.81 -3.43 7.42
C ALA A 121 16.69 -4.47 7.24
N LEU A 122 16.07 -4.51 6.05
CA LEU A 122 14.99 -5.44 5.71
C LEU A 122 15.44 -6.60 4.81
N ARG A 123 16.73 -6.71 4.47
CA ARG A 123 17.25 -7.81 3.68
C ARG A 123 17.69 -9.00 4.57
N GLY A 124 17.75 -10.20 4.00
CA GLY A 124 18.37 -11.38 4.63
C GLY A 124 17.54 -12.05 5.72
N GLY A 125 16.23 -11.79 5.80
CA GLY A 125 15.32 -12.56 6.66
C GLY A 125 14.90 -13.90 6.03
N ALA A 126 14.01 -14.62 6.69
CA ALA A 126 13.35 -15.78 6.12
C ALA A 126 12.44 -15.38 4.93
N ILE A 127 11.68 -14.28 5.10
CA ILE A 127 10.78 -13.76 4.08
C ILE A 127 10.89 -12.23 4.05
N THR A 128 11.03 -11.68 2.85
CA THR A 128 10.84 -10.26 2.58
C THR A 128 9.42 -10.07 2.04
N LEU A 129 8.53 -9.52 2.87
CA LEU A 129 7.10 -9.44 2.62
C LEU A 129 6.69 -8.06 2.13
N PRO A 130 6.36 -7.85 0.84
CA PRO A 130 5.75 -6.62 0.39
C PRO A 130 4.39 -6.42 1.04
N ASN A 131 4.06 -5.16 1.38
CA ASN A 131 2.75 -4.79 1.92
C ASN A 131 2.35 -5.56 3.20
N ALA A 132 3.30 -5.73 4.14
CA ALA A 132 3.15 -6.55 5.34
C ALA A 132 1.94 -6.18 6.22
N THR A 133 1.46 -4.94 6.18
CA THR A 133 0.29 -4.47 6.94
C THR A 133 -0.96 -4.27 6.07
N ASP A 134 -0.98 -4.78 4.84
CA ASP A 134 -2.09 -4.62 3.89
C ASP A 134 -2.46 -3.15 3.64
N LEU A 135 -1.44 -2.29 3.53
CA LEU A 135 -1.62 -0.86 3.35
C LEU A 135 -2.06 -0.50 1.93
N THR A 136 -1.58 -1.23 0.90
CA THR A 136 -1.87 -0.96 -0.50
C THR A 136 -2.72 -2.06 -1.16
N TRP A 137 -3.39 -1.71 -2.27
CA TRP A 137 -4.15 -2.65 -3.10
C TRP A 137 -3.26 -3.22 -4.18
N ALA A 138 -2.72 -4.41 -3.97
CA ALA A 138 -1.84 -5.12 -4.90
C ALA A 138 -1.93 -6.63 -4.69
N THR A 139 -1.53 -7.39 -5.71
CA THR A 139 -1.21 -8.82 -5.58
C THR A 139 0.25 -8.95 -5.17
N LEU A 140 0.56 -9.90 -4.30
CA LEU A 140 1.93 -10.15 -3.85
C LEU A 140 2.46 -11.42 -4.50
N GLU A 141 3.69 -11.36 -4.99
CA GLU A 141 4.44 -12.51 -5.48
C GLU A 141 5.75 -12.63 -4.70
N LEU A 142 5.86 -13.71 -3.92
CA LEU A 142 7.09 -14.05 -3.20
C LEU A 142 7.96 -14.94 -4.07
N PRO A 143 9.30 -14.84 -3.96
CA PRO A 143 10.22 -15.81 -4.57
C PRO A 143 9.94 -17.23 -4.08
N ALA A 144 10.02 -18.22 -4.97
CA ALA A 144 9.73 -19.62 -4.64
C ALA A 144 10.45 -20.14 -3.36
N PRO A 145 11.74 -19.84 -3.12
CA PRO A 145 12.39 -20.25 -1.89
C PRO A 145 11.76 -19.66 -0.61
N GLN A 146 11.20 -18.47 -0.69
CA GLN A 146 10.51 -17.82 0.44
C GLN A 146 9.09 -18.40 0.64
N VAL A 147 8.41 -18.77 -0.45
CA VAL A 147 7.11 -19.48 -0.37
C VAL A 147 7.26 -20.80 0.37
N ASP A 148 8.33 -21.54 0.12
CA ASP A 148 8.61 -22.83 0.78
C ASP A 148 8.82 -22.69 2.30
N LEU A 149 9.25 -21.51 2.77
CA LEU A 149 9.45 -21.21 4.20
C LEU A 149 8.15 -20.77 4.91
N VAL A 150 7.10 -20.38 4.18
CA VAL A 150 5.86 -19.88 4.79
C VAL A 150 5.26 -20.84 5.83
N PRO A 151 5.15 -22.17 5.57
CA PRO A 151 4.58 -23.09 6.55
C PRO A 151 5.40 -23.19 7.85
N GLU A 152 6.71 -22.97 7.80
CA GLU A 152 7.60 -23.00 8.96
C GLU A 152 7.50 -21.73 9.80
N VAL A 153 7.44 -20.58 9.14
CA VAL A 153 7.50 -19.26 9.80
C VAL A 153 6.14 -18.79 10.30
N LEU A 154 5.08 -19.04 9.53
CA LEU A 154 3.73 -18.54 9.79
C LEU A 154 3.19 -18.80 11.21
N PRO A 155 3.39 -20.00 11.83
CA PRO A 155 2.91 -20.28 13.17
C PRO A 155 3.59 -19.45 14.26
N HIS A 156 4.76 -18.88 14.00
CA HIS A 156 5.55 -18.11 14.95
C HIS A 156 5.26 -16.60 14.91
N ILE A 157 4.60 -16.11 13.85
CA ILE A 157 4.29 -14.70 13.70
C ILE A 157 3.18 -14.32 14.68
N ALA A 158 3.44 -13.39 15.59
CA ALA A 158 2.45 -12.92 16.56
C ALA A 158 1.39 -11.99 15.95
N ASP A 159 1.79 -11.17 14.97
CA ASP A 159 0.89 -10.19 14.32
C ASP A 159 -0.12 -10.88 13.40
N ALA A 160 -1.41 -10.70 13.71
CA ALA A 160 -2.51 -11.33 12.96
C ALA A 160 -2.65 -10.76 11.54
N GLN A 161 -2.33 -9.47 11.34
CA GLN A 161 -2.39 -8.83 10.03
C GLN A 161 -1.31 -9.39 9.10
N VAL A 162 -0.08 -9.48 9.60
CA VAL A 162 1.04 -10.07 8.84
C VAL A 162 0.77 -11.53 8.49
N ARG A 163 0.21 -12.30 9.44
CA ARG A 163 -0.22 -13.68 9.15
C ARG A 163 -1.27 -13.74 8.04
N ALA A 164 -2.24 -12.82 8.05
CA ALA A 164 -3.30 -12.79 7.04
C ALA A 164 -2.77 -12.43 5.65
N VAL A 165 -1.78 -11.55 5.58
CA VAL A 165 -1.12 -11.18 4.31
C VAL A 165 -0.26 -12.31 3.75
N LEU A 166 0.39 -13.07 4.64
CA LEU A 166 1.31 -14.15 4.26
C LEU A 166 0.58 -15.47 3.91
N TRP A 167 -0.66 -15.66 4.41
CA TRP A 167 -1.52 -16.83 4.14
C TRP A 167 -2.05 -16.84 2.70
#